data_e5b6cd25caca9ffeb58d7beeba9d2cae
#
_entry.id   e5b6cd25caca9ffeb58d7beeba9d2cae
#
_cell.length_a   1.000
_cell.length_b   1.000
_cell.length_c   1.000
_cell.angle_alpha   90.00
_cell.angle_beta   90.00
_cell.angle_gamma   90.00
#
_symmetry.space_group_name_H-M   'P 1'
#
loop_
_entity.id
_entity.type
_entity.pdbx_description
1 polymer ?
#
loop_
_entity_poly.entity_id
_entity_poly.type
_entity_poly.pdbx_seq_one_letter_code
_entity_poly.pdbx_strand_id
1 'polypeptide(L)'
;HIGVEEGKNAPVDGVLAILGKGDEDVKVILSNINAPETGKTETAAPKAEIKPESVSVKQEPVSDQGDGRIKASPLAKALAKEKGIDLHLVKGTAENGRITKADIENYTPSQTSTSGSKTGIISVPIGKEEFRDEPASQMRKTIARRLLEATTSAPVFYLNIEVDMDNAIAARNAMNAIPDTKISFNDLVIKASAAALRKHPQVNTTWMGDKIRYYSHIHVGMAVAVEDGLLVPVIRFTDQKSLSQISAEAKDFGKRAKDKKLQPADWEGNTFTVSNLGMFGIESFTSIINAPASCILSVGAIRQVPVVKNNMVVPGNTMMLSLACDH
;
A
#
# COMPACT_ATOMS: atom_id res chain seq x y z
N HIS A 1 -29.83 32.88 -5.65
CA HIS A 1 -30.68 31.76 -5.99
C HIS A 1 -30.48 30.59 -5.05
N ILE A 2 -31.56 29.98 -4.57
CA ILE A 2 -31.54 28.78 -3.71
C ILE A 2 -31.87 27.60 -4.59
N GLY A 3 -30.97 26.65 -4.71
CA GLY A 3 -31.13 25.45 -5.56
C GLY A 3 -31.89 24.31 -4.89
N VAL A 4 -31.89 24.25 -3.53
CA VAL A 4 -32.57 23.22 -2.74
C VAL A 4 -33.34 23.91 -1.61
N GLU A 5 -34.62 23.60 -1.46
CA GLU A 5 -35.47 24.14 -0.39
C GLU A 5 -35.07 23.57 0.99
N GLU A 6 -35.35 24.33 2.03
CA GLU A 6 -35.06 23.94 3.42
C GLU A 6 -35.77 22.62 3.80
N GLY A 7 -35.03 21.66 4.34
CA GLY A 7 -35.53 20.34 4.74
C GLY A 7 -35.54 19.27 3.63
N LYS A 8 -35.10 19.55 2.42
CA LYS A 8 -34.95 18.56 1.33
C LYS A 8 -33.48 18.11 1.17
N ASN A 9 -33.27 16.86 0.78
CA ASN A 9 -31.95 16.35 0.47
C ASN A 9 -31.50 16.83 -0.92
N ALA A 10 -30.29 17.39 -1.01
CA ALA A 10 -29.67 17.68 -2.28
C ALA A 10 -29.12 16.40 -2.92
N PRO A 11 -29.24 16.20 -4.23
CA PRO A 11 -28.49 15.16 -4.92
C PRO A 11 -27.00 15.44 -4.84
N VAL A 12 -26.18 14.39 -4.92
CA VAL A 12 -24.72 14.51 -4.98
C VAL A 12 -24.36 15.34 -6.22
N ASP A 13 -23.49 16.35 -6.04
CA ASP A 13 -23.12 17.36 -7.05
C ASP A 13 -24.23 18.35 -7.45
N GLY A 14 -25.35 18.40 -6.73
CA GLY A 14 -26.43 19.37 -6.96
C GLY A 14 -26.05 20.77 -6.45
N VAL A 15 -26.50 21.81 -7.18
CA VAL A 15 -26.30 23.22 -6.78
C VAL A 15 -27.19 23.55 -5.57
N LEU A 16 -26.56 23.82 -4.44
CA LEU A 16 -27.24 24.19 -3.20
C LEU A 16 -27.72 25.65 -3.21
N ALA A 17 -26.85 26.56 -3.64
CA ALA A 17 -27.16 27.98 -3.76
C ALA A 17 -26.16 28.67 -4.69
N ILE A 18 -26.58 29.75 -5.32
CA ILE A 18 -25.72 30.65 -6.10
C ILE A 18 -25.76 32.03 -5.44
N LEU A 19 -24.57 32.50 -5.03
CA LEU A 19 -24.36 33.83 -4.45
C LEU A 19 -23.60 34.69 -5.46
N GLY A 20 -24.15 35.83 -5.83
CA GLY A 20 -23.59 36.76 -6.80
C GLY A 20 -24.13 38.19 -6.61
N LYS A 21 -23.61 39.13 -7.42
CA LYS A 21 -24.17 40.49 -7.48
C LYS A 21 -25.49 40.47 -8.24
N GLY A 22 -26.45 41.33 -7.83
CA GLY A 22 -27.85 41.25 -8.18
C GLY A 22 -28.23 41.44 -9.66
N ASP A 23 -27.28 41.65 -10.57
CA ASP A 23 -27.41 41.87 -11.99
C ASP A 23 -26.91 40.69 -12.87
N GLU A 24 -26.55 39.56 -12.25
CA GLU A 24 -26.12 38.34 -12.96
C GLU A 24 -27.30 37.42 -13.29
N ASP A 25 -27.39 36.96 -14.56
CA ASP A 25 -28.48 36.07 -14.98
C ASP A 25 -28.23 34.62 -14.52
N VAL A 26 -28.92 34.21 -13.44
CA VAL A 26 -28.84 32.91 -12.80
C VAL A 26 -29.14 31.77 -13.78
N LYS A 27 -29.97 31.97 -14.81
CA LYS A 27 -30.32 30.95 -15.81
C LYS A 27 -29.13 30.58 -16.69
N VAL A 28 -28.29 31.55 -17.02
CA VAL A 28 -27.06 31.33 -17.81
C VAL A 28 -26.02 30.56 -16.98
N ILE A 29 -25.93 30.87 -15.70
CA ILE A 29 -25.00 30.16 -14.79
C ILE A 29 -25.43 28.70 -14.58
N LEU A 30 -26.73 28.44 -14.37
CA LEU A 30 -27.27 27.09 -14.24
C LEU A 30 -27.11 26.24 -15.50
N SER A 31 -27.27 26.84 -16.69
CA SER A 31 -27.08 26.12 -17.95
C SER A 31 -25.62 25.72 -18.20
N ASN A 32 -24.67 26.51 -17.74
CA ASN A 32 -23.23 26.20 -17.84
C ASN A 32 -22.77 25.10 -16.85
N ILE A 33 -23.43 24.97 -15.70
CA ILE A 33 -23.11 23.94 -14.70
C ILE A 33 -23.70 22.58 -15.10
N ASN A 34 -24.82 22.57 -15.81
CA ASN A 34 -25.48 21.33 -16.24
C ASN A 34 -25.08 20.85 -17.66
N ALA A 35 -24.16 21.52 -18.35
CA ALA A 35 -23.61 21.05 -19.62
C ALA A 35 -22.62 19.93 -19.37
N PRO A 36 -22.73 18.75 -20.03
CA PRO A 36 -21.69 17.74 -19.96
C PRO A 36 -20.41 18.32 -20.55
N GLU A 37 -19.29 18.22 -19.83
CA GLU A 37 -17.95 18.61 -20.30
C GLU A 37 -17.59 17.81 -21.56
N THR A 38 -17.96 18.31 -22.73
CA THR A 38 -17.27 17.98 -23.97
C THR A 38 -16.10 18.94 -24.11
N GLY A 39 -14.90 18.36 -24.12
CA GLY A 39 -13.62 19.01 -24.09
C GLY A 39 -13.47 20.28 -24.91
N LYS A 40 -12.67 21.18 -24.43
CA LYS A 40 -11.98 22.18 -25.24
C LYS A 40 -10.48 22.09 -25.05
N THR A 41 -9.92 21.53 -26.10
CA THR A 41 -8.59 21.67 -26.64
C THR A 41 -8.28 23.12 -27.01
N GLU A 42 -7.10 23.58 -26.66
CA GLU A 42 -6.24 24.49 -27.43
C GLU A 42 -4.94 24.60 -26.62
N THR A 43 -3.79 24.34 -27.16
CA THR A 43 -3.15 24.90 -28.34
C THR A 43 -2.08 23.92 -28.84
N ALA A 44 -1.96 23.89 -30.16
CA ALA A 44 -1.12 23.07 -30.99
C ALA A 44 0.39 23.34 -30.83
N ALA A 45 1.18 22.25 -30.89
CA ALA A 45 2.47 22.21 -31.54
C ALA A 45 2.70 20.80 -32.15
N PRO A 46 3.44 20.65 -33.24
CA PRO A 46 3.11 19.72 -34.30
C PRO A 46 3.52 18.27 -34.02
N LYS A 47 2.61 17.37 -34.35
CA LYS A 47 2.79 15.92 -34.43
C LYS A 47 3.77 15.59 -35.54
N ALA A 48 4.94 15.02 -35.21
CA ALA A 48 5.70 14.20 -36.12
C ALA A 48 5.18 12.76 -36.00
N GLU A 49 4.46 12.32 -36.99
CA GLU A 49 4.11 10.91 -37.18
C GLU A 49 5.38 10.14 -37.51
N ILE A 50 5.79 9.26 -36.63
CA ILE A 50 6.73 8.18 -36.98
C ILE A 50 5.88 6.91 -37.14
N LYS A 51 5.57 6.60 -38.39
CA LYS A 51 5.11 5.28 -38.81
C LYS A 51 6.21 4.26 -38.50
N PRO A 52 5.92 3.12 -37.92
CA PRO A 52 6.87 2.01 -37.89
C PRO A 52 6.93 1.40 -39.29
N GLU A 53 7.98 1.69 -40.01
CA GLU A 53 8.35 1.02 -41.23
C GLU A 53 8.92 -0.35 -40.86
N SER A 54 8.24 -1.39 -41.28
CA SER A 54 8.70 -2.76 -41.18
C SER A 54 9.90 -2.95 -42.12
N VAL A 55 11.11 -2.92 -41.58
CA VAL A 55 12.32 -3.29 -42.33
C VAL A 55 12.39 -4.80 -42.35
N SER A 56 11.90 -5.34 -43.46
CA SER A 56 12.20 -6.71 -43.90
C SER A 56 13.68 -6.79 -44.29
N VAL A 57 14.52 -7.33 -43.42
CA VAL A 57 15.90 -7.64 -43.75
C VAL A 57 15.90 -8.90 -44.62
N LYS A 58 15.98 -8.69 -45.92
CA LYS A 58 16.38 -9.70 -46.87
C LYS A 58 17.85 -10.10 -46.58
N GLN A 59 18.05 -11.26 -46.02
CA GLN A 59 19.36 -11.87 -45.96
C GLN A 59 19.67 -12.39 -47.37
N GLU A 60 20.55 -11.73 -48.08
CA GLU A 60 21.23 -12.29 -49.24
C GLU A 60 22.21 -13.39 -48.79
N PRO A 61 22.32 -14.50 -49.50
CA PRO A 61 23.24 -15.57 -49.16
C PRO A 61 24.67 -15.15 -49.50
N VAL A 62 25.53 -15.14 -48.49
CA VAL A 62 26.96 -14.99 -48.65
C VAL A 62 27.48 -16.23 -49.44
N SER A 63 27.90 -16.01 -50.64
CA SER A 63 28.61 -17.00 -51.45
C SER A 63 30.02 -17.18 -50.88
N ASP A 64 30.25 -18.28 -50.19
CA ASP A 64 31.61 -18.77 -49.92
C ASP A 64 32.04 -19.63 -51.08
N GLN A 65 33.02 -19.14 -51.83
CA GLN A 65 33.71 -19.87 -52.93
C GLN A 65 34.71 -20.83 -52.31
N GLY A 66 34.26 -22.03 -52.01
CA GLY A 66 35.10 -23.19 -51.83
C GLY A 66 34.78 -24.18 -52.92
N ASP A 67 35.75 -24.46 -53.82
CA ASP A 67 35.67 -25.41 -54.98
C ASP A 67 35.46 -26.85 -54.50
N GLY A 68 34.24 -27.12 -54.06
CA GLY A 68 33.77 -28.44 -53.60
C GLY A 68 32.71 -29.02 -54.54
N ARG A 69 32.96 -29.19 -55.80
CA ARG A 69 32.07 -29.95 -56.72
C ARG A 69 31.84 -31.35 -56.17
N ILE A 70 30.66 -31.59 -55.58
CA ILE A 70 30.23 -32.90 -55.12
C ILE A 70 30.18 -33.81 -56.37
N LYS A 71 31.05 -34.83 -56.40
CA LYS A 71 31.06 -35.82 -57.42
C LYS A 71 29.98 -36.87 -57.14
N ALA A 72 28.80 -36.66 -57.68
CA ALA A 72 27.68 -37.61 -57.56
C ALA A 72 27.23 -38.05 -58.93
N SER A 73 26.81 -39.29 -59.05
CA SER A 73 26.27 -39.81 -60.28
C SER A 73 24.92 -39.13 -60.62
N PRO A 74 24.56 -39.01 -61.92
CA PRO A 74 23.26 -38.42 -62.27
C PRO A 74 22.07 -39.07 -61.59
N LEU A 75 22.11 -40.38 -61.40
CA LEU A 75 21.09 -41.19 -60.77
C LEU A 75 21.05 -40.92 -59.25
N ALA A 76 22.21 -40.74 -58.58
CA ALA A 76 22.31 -40.39 -57.20
C ALA A 76 21.72 -38.97 -56.91
N LYS A 77 21.99 -38.03 -57.84
CA LYS A 77 21.40 -36.68 -57.74
C LYS A 77 19.87 -36.66 -57.83
N ALA A 78 19.33 -37.49 -58.78
CA ALA A 78 17.88 -37.59 -58.93
C ALA A 78 17.22 -38.19 -57.67
N LEU A 79 17.79 -39.29 -57.15
CA LEU A 79 17.27 -40.00 -56.01
C LEU A 79 17.39 -39.18 -54.67
N ALA A 80 18.51 -38.47 -54.57
CA ALA A 80 18.69 -37.56 -53.42
C ALA A 80 17.65 -36.40 -53.39
N LYS A 81 17.32 -35.85 -54.57
CA LYS A 81 16.28 -34.85 -54.75
C LYS A 81 14.89 -35.39 -54.43
N GLU A 82 14.60 -36.66 -54.88
CA GLU A 82 13.32 -37.31 -54.60
C GLU A 82 13.13 -37.62 -53.10
N LYS A 83 14.19 -38.05 -52.40
CA LYS A 83 14.19 -38.41 -51.02
C LYS A 83 14.49 -37.23 -50.06
N GLY A 84 14.75 -36.04 -50.57
CA GLY A 84 15.09 -34.85 -49.76
C GLY A 84 16.42 -34.96 -49.00
N ILE A 85 17.38 -35.77 -49.50
CA ILE A 85 18.67 -35.99 -48.83
C ILE A 85 19.70 -35.01 -49.37
N ASP A 86 20.36 -34.27 -48.47
CA ASP A 86 21.44 -33.37 -48.81
C ASP A 86 22.71 -34.18 -49.15
N LEU A 87 23.18 -34.01 -50.33
CA LEU A 87 24.38 -34.73 -50.88
C LEU A 87 25.67 -34.38 -50.10
N HIS A 88 25.70 -33.27 -49.38
CA HIS A 88 26.83 -32.90 -48.52
C HIS A 88 26.95 -33.79 -47.27
N LEU A 89 25.87 -34.44 -46.87
CA LEU A 89 25.82 -35.32 -45.70
C LEU A 89 26.09 -36.77 -46.03
N VAL A 90 26.16 -37.11 -47.31
CA VAL A 90 26.35 -38.49 -47.78
C VAL A 90 27.81 -38.74 -48.19
N LYS A 91 28.44 -39.72 -47.57
CA LYS A 91 29.82 -40.12 -47.92
C LYS A 91 29.79 -41.06 -49.15
N GLY A 92 30.36 -40.62 -50.27
CA GLY A 92 30.44 -41.43 -51.44
C GLY A 92 31.44 -42.61 -51.32
N THR A 93 31.06 -43.83 -51.75
CA THR A 93 31.84 -45.04 -51.61
C THR A 93 32.56 -45.44 -52.94
N ALA A 94 32.26 -44.79 -54.07
CA ALA A 94 32.93 -45.08 -55.33
C ALA A 94 34.29 -44.38 -55.52
N GLU A 95 35.06 -44.72 -56.54
CA GLU A 95 36.37 -44.14 -56.84
C GLU A 95 36.33 -42.61 -56.84
N ASN A 96 37.32 -42.00 -56.19
CA ASN A 96 37.45 -40.57 -56.01
C ASN A 96 36.31 -39.92 -55.17
N GLY A 97 35.68 -40.70 -54.26
CA GLY A 97 34.65 -40.18 -53.35
C GLY A 97 33.31 -39.84 -54.04
N ARG A 98 33.02 -40.41 -55.20
CA ARG A 98 31.79 -40.18 -55.93
C ARG A 98 30.60 -40.85 -55.23
N ILE A 99 29.53 -40.13 -55.02
CA ILE A 99 28.27 -40.63 -54.45
C ILE A 99 27.50 -41.43 -55.52
N THR A 100 27.18 -42.67 -55.20
CA THR A 100 26.40 -43.59 -56.05
C THR A 100 24.95 -43.68 -55.58
N LYS A 101 24.09 -44.33 -56.38
CA LYS A 101 22.70 -44.59 -56.02
C LYS A 101 22.61 -45.40 -54.71
N ALA A 102 23.47 -46.39 -54.53
CA ALA A 102 23.49 -47.26 -53.37
C ALA A 102 23.80 -46.48 -52.08
N ASP A 103 24.63 -45.42 -52.17
CA ASP A 103 24.96 -44.55 -51.00
C ASP A 103 23.76 -43.75 -50.52
N ILE A 104 22.89 -43.33 -51.44
CA ILE A 104 21.65 -42.63 -51.13
C ILE A 104 20.58 -43.60 -50.60
N GLU A 105 20.51 -44.81 -51.13
CA GLU A 105 19.54 -45.82 -50.67
C GLU A 105 19.86 -46.34 -49.29
N ASN A 106 21.15 -46.50 -48.97
CA ASN A 106 21.62 -46.95 -47.65
C ASN A 106 21.89 -45.78 -46.63
N TYR A 107 21.63 -44.55 -47.01
CA TYR A 107 21.83 -43.42 -46.15
C TYR A 107 20.79 -43.43 -45.02
N THR A 108 21.22 -43.76 -43.83
CA THR A 108 20.45 -43.59 -42.59
C THR A 108 20.93 -42.29 -41.94
N PRO A 109 20.06 -41.31 -41.69
CA PRO A 109 20.47 -40.11 -40.98
C PRO A 109 20.98 -40.51 -39.58
N SER A 110 22.32 -40.52 -39.42
CA SER A 110 22.90 -40.62 -38.07
C SER A 110 22.49 -39.37 -37.30
N GLN A 111 21.65 -39.54 -36.30
CA GLN A 111 21.47 -38.52 -35.28
C GLN A 111 22.83 -38.37 -34.59
N THR A 112 23.60 -37.43 -35.04
CA THR A 112 24.79 -36.97 -34.34
C THR A 112 24.29 -36.33 -33.04
N SER A 113 24.35 -37.12 -31.99
CA SER A 113 24.19 -36.59 -30.62
C SER A 113 25.35 -35.63 -30.39
N THR A 114 25.17 -34.40 -30.75
CA THR A 114 25.99 -33.31 -30.23
C THR A 114 25.76 -33.23 -28.74
N SER A 115 26.63 -33.92 -28.00
CA SER A 115 26.82 -33.66 -26.57
C SER A 115 27.41 -32.25 -26.41
N GLY A 116 26.61 -31.25 -26.76
CA GLY A 116 26.83 -29.88 -26.39
C GLY A 116 26.40 -29.76 -24.97
N SER A 117 27.36 -29.47 -24.10
CA SER A 117 27.12 -28.99 -22.75
C SER A 117 26.04 -27.90 -22.84
N LYS A 118 24.79 -28.25 -22.51
CA LYS A 118 23.72 -27.28 -22.31
C LYS A 118 24.08 -26.53 -21.03
N THR A 119 24.86 -25.47 -21.17
CA THR A 119 24.77 -24.38 -20.23
C THR A 119 23.32 -23.94 -20.32
N GLY A 120 22.50 -24.40 -19.37
CA GLY A 120 21.10 -24.05 -19.30
C GLY A 120 21.04 -22.53 -19.09
N ILE A 121 20.78 -21.82 -20.17
CA ILE A 121 20.29 -20.46 -20.08
C ILE A 121 18.97 -20.64 -19.35
N ILE A 122 18.96 -20.34 -18.04
CA ILE A 122 17.74 -20.22 -17.27
C ILE A 122 16.98 -19.09 -17.96
N SER A 123 16.01 -19.46 -18.78
CA SER A 123 15.06 -18.51 -19.34
C SER A 123 14.28 -17.93 -18.15
N VAL A 124 14.76 -16.81 -17.64
CA VAL A 124 13.99 -16.04 -16.67
C VAL A 124 12.75 -15.57 -17.41
N PRO A 125 11.55 -15.93 -16.97
CA PRO A 125 10.34 -15.42 -17.60
C PRO A 125 10.41 -13.89 -17.55
N ILE A 126 10.37 -13.27 -18.72
CA ILE A 126 10.27 -11.81 -18.81
C ILE A 126 8.90 -11.48 -18.26
N GLY A 127 8.88 -10.87 -17.05
CA GLY A 127 7.64 -10.43 -16.44
C GLY A 127 6.97 -9.39 -17.32
N LYS A 128 5.65 -9.45 -17.45
CA LYS A 128 4.86 -8.42 -18.09
C LYS A 128 4.48 -7.41 -17.01
N GLU A 129 4.80 -6.14 -17.23
CA GLU A 129 4.33 -5.08 -16.35
C GLU A 129 2.83 -4.92 -16.54
N GLU A 130 2.08 -5.10 -15.44
CA GLU A 130 0.64 -4.89 -15.39
C GLU A 130 0.33 -3.97 -14.21
N PHE A 131 -0.50 -2.97 -14.44
CA PHE A 131 -0.98 -2.06 -13.40
C PHE A 131 -2.50 -1.87 -13.56
N ARG A 132 -3.13 -1.53 -12.44
CA ARG A 132 -4.55 -1.23 -12.38
C ARG A 132 -4.76 0.03 -11.56
N ASP A 133 -5.35 1.04 -12.15
CA ASP A 133 -5.73 2.26 -11.47
C ASP A 133 -7.16 2.12 -10.90
N GLU A 134 -7.30 2.45 -9.62
CA GLU A 134 -8.60 2.49 -8.94
C GLU A 134 -8.85 3.89 -8.36
N PRO A 135 -10.03 4.48 -8.59
CA PRO A 135 -10.35 5.79 -8.01
C PRO A 135 -10.41 5.71 -6.49
N ALA A 136 -9.69 6.64 -5.82
CA ALA A 136 -9.73 6.72 -4.37
C ALA A 136 -11.13 7.15 -3.89
N SER A 137 -11.63 6.50 -2.82
CA SER A 137 -12.90 6.86 -2.19
C SER A 137 -12.87 8.28 -1.61
N GLN A 138 -14.03 8.92 -1.44
CA GLN A 138 -14.13 10.25 -0.82
C GLN A 138 -13.57 10.26 0.61
N MET A 139 -13.75 9.17 1.35
CA MET A 139 -13.16 8.99 2.68
C MET A 139 -11.63 9.06 2.61
N ARG A 140 -10.98 8.30 1.70
CA ARG A 140 -9.53 8.33 1.52
C ARG A 140 -9.01 9.71 1.11
N LYS A 141 -9.70 10.41 0.21
CA LYS A 141 -9.36 11.79 -0.18
C LYS A 141 -9.42 12.75 1.01
N THR A 142 -10.45 12.62 1.85
CA THR A 142 -10.60 13.45 3.05
C THR A 142 -9.52 13.16 4.09
N ILE A 143 -9.22 11.87 4.35
CA ILE A 143 -8.14 11.46 5.25
C ILE A 143 -6.79 12.00 4.76
N ALA A 144 -6.47 11.81 3.47
CA ALA A 144 -5.21 12.28 2.89
C ALA A 144 -5.03 13.79 3.08
N ARG A 145 -6.07 14.58 2.79
CA ARG A 145 -6.03 16.04 2.98
C ARG A 145 -5.79 16.41 4.45
N ARG A 146 -6.55 15.83 5.39
CA ARG A 146 -6.40 16.12 6.83
C ARG A 146 -5.04 15.74 7.38
N LEU A 147 -4.51 14.57 6.97
CA LEU A 147 -3.18 14.15 7.39
C LEU A 147 -2.07 15.03 6.79
N LEU A 148 -2.21 15.45 5.52
CA LEU A 148 -1.27 16.39 4.91
C LEU A 148 -1.30 17.74 5.65
N GLU A 149 -2.47 18.29 5.94
CA GLU A 149 -2.62 19.52 6.73
C GLU A 149 -1.95 19.37 8.10
N ALA A 150 -2.15 18.24 8.81
CA ALA A 150 -1.54 18.00 10.11
C ALA A 150 0.00 17.93 10.05
N THR A 151 0.56 17.29 9.02
CA THR A 151 2.03 17.17 8.86
C THR A 151 2.72 18.45 8.42
N THR A 152 2.00 19.38 7.79
CA THR A 152 2.55 20.65 7.32
C THR A 152 2.33 21.79 8.31
N SER A 153 1.33 21.69 9.21
CA SER A 153 0.99 22.74 10.15
C SER A 153 1.74 22.68 11.49
N ALA A 154 2.28 21.49 11.83
CA ALA A 154 2.95 21.26 13.12
C ALA A 154 4.37 20.72 12.90
N PRO A 155 5.40 21.36 13.48
CA PRO A 155 6.75 20.79 13.56
C PRO A 155 6.76 19.67 14.62
N VAL A 156 6.74 18.42 14.16
CA VAL A 156 6.60 17.26 15.03
C VAL A 156 7.97 16.71 15.45
N PHE A 157 8.12 16.45 16.74
CA PHE A 157 9.23 15.66 17.26
C PHE A 157 8.73 14.40 17.97
N TYR A 158 9.64 13.42 18.14
CA TYR A 158 9.28 12.10 18.65
C TYR A 158 10.11 11.75 19.88
N LEU A 159 9.44 11.26 20.93
CA LEU A 159 10.07 10.73 22.13
C LEU A 159 9.80 9.24 22.20
N ASN A 160 10.88 8.45 22.23
CA ASN A 160 10.80 6.99 22.33
C ASN A 160 11.25 6.54 23.70
N ILE A 161 10.49 5.66 24.34
CA ILE A 161 10.79 5.09 25.63
C ILE A 161 10.44 3.60 25.65
N GLU A 162 11.29 2.80 26.26
CA GLU A 162 11.00 1.41 26.59
C GLU A 162 10.49 1.32 28.02
N VAL A 163 9.40 0.62 28.24
CA VAL A 163 8.77 0.43 29.55
C VAL A 163 8.75 -1.04 29.96
N ASP A 164 9.02 -1.31 31.23
CA ASP A 164 8.85 -2.64 31.84
C ASP A 164 7.38 -2.95 32.01
N MET A 165 6.95 -4.11 31.52
CA MET A 165 5.56 -4.55 31.51
C MET A 165 5.24 -5.67 32.49
N ASP A 166 6.23 -6.21 33.22
CA ASP A 166 6.02 -7.37 34.09
C ASP A 166 4.92 -7.10 35.13
N ASN A 167 4.99 -5.96 35.82
CA ASN A 167 3.98 -5.58 36.81
C ASN A 167 2.60 -5.31 36.18
N ALA A 168 2.57 -4.72 34.99
CA ALA A 168 1.32 -4.48 34.27
C ALA A 168 0.65 -5.79 33.81
N ILE A 169 1.46 -6.77 33.40
CA ILE A 169 0.99 -8.12 33.04
C ILE A 169 0.41 -8.81 34.28
N ALA A 170 1.14 -8.80 35.40
CA ALA A 170 0.67 -9.40 36.65
C ALA A 170 -0.63 -8.76 37.14
N ALA A 171 -0.70 -7.42 37.16
CA ALA A 171 -1.89 -6.70 37.57
C ALA A 171 -3.10 -6.99 36.67
N ARG A 172 -2.90 -7.00 35.32
CA ARG A 172 -3.96 -7.33 34.38
C ARG A 172 -4.47 -8.77 34.58
N ASN A 173 -3.57 -9.73 34.80
CA ASN A 173 -3.94 -11.13 35.03
C ASN A 173 -4.76 -11.25 36.32
N ALA A 174 -4.37 -10.57 37.41
CA ALA A 174 -5.14 -10.56 38.66
C ALA A 174 -6.53 -9.91 38.50
N MET A 175 -6.64 -8.80 37.77
CA MET A 175 -7.95 -8.20 37.46
C MET A 175 -8.84 -9.13 36.64
N ASN A 176 -8.27 -9.77 35.61
CA ASN A 176 -9.02 -10.67 34.73
C ASN A 176 -9.35 -12.04 35.34
N ALA A 177 -8.82 -12.36 36.51
CA ALA A 177 -9.24 -13.51 37.31
C ALA A 177 -10.62 -13.27 37.98
N ILE A 178 -11.06 -12.02 38.08
CA ILE A 178 -12.39 -11.66 38.59
C ILE A 178 -13.43 -12.01 37.51
N PRO A 179 -14.52 -12.72 37.85
CA PRO A 179 -15.58 -13.02 36.90
C PRO A 179 -16.07 -11.79 36.13
N ASP A 180 -16.40 -11.96 34.86
CA ASP A 180 -16.92 -10.92 33.97
C ASP A 180 -15.99 -9.73 33.69
N THR A 181 -14.76 -9.78 34.20
CA THR A 181 -13.75 -8.74 33.98
C THR A 181 -12.86 -9.11 32.79
N LYS A 182 -12.76 -8.21 31.80
CA LYS A 182 -11.93 -8.41 30.59
C LYS A 182 -11.22 -7.09 30.23
N ILE A 183 -10.13 -6.81 30.93
CA ILE A 183 -9.29 -5.64 30.72
C ILE A 183 -8.19 -5.99 29.70
N SER A 184 -8.01 -5.16 28.68
CA SER A 184 -6.95 -5.28 27.71
C SER A 184 -5.73 -4.41 28.10
N PHE A 185 -4.56 -4.67 27.52
CA PHE A 185 -3.41 -3.77 27.69
C PHE A 185 -3.69 -2.38 27.10
N ASN A 186 -4.50 -2.29 26.03
CA ASN A 186 -4.91 -1.02 25.48
C ASN A 186 -5.70 -0.18 26.48
N ASP A 187 -6.59 -0.79 27.25
CA ASP A 187 -7.38 -0.10 28.27
C ASP A 187 -6.47 0.46 29.39
N LEU A 188 -5.43 -0.32 29.76
CA LEU A 188 -4.40 0.13 30.73
C LEU A 188 -3.62 1.34 30.20
N VAL A 189 -3.18 1.29 28.93
CA VAL A 189 -2.45 2.40 28.31
C VAL A 189 -3.32 3.64 28.20
N ILE A 190 -4.58 3.51 27.76
CA ILE A 190 -5.53 4.62 27.68
C ILE A 190 -5.74 5.27 29.06
N LYS A 191 -5.94 4.46 30.10
CA LYS A 191 -6.10 4.97 31.47
C LYS A 191 -4.83 5.62 32.02
N ALA A 192 -3.66 5.01 31.77
CA ALA A 192 -2.37 5.56 32.17
C ALA A 192 -2.08 6.90 31.47
N SER A 193 -2.37 7.00 30.18
CA SER A 193 -2.25 8.24 29.40
C SER A 193 -3.16 9.34 29.99
N ALA A 194 -4.40 9.01 30.30
CA ALA A 194 -5.32 9.97 30.91
C ALA A 194 -4.85 10.44 32.29
N ALA A 195 -4.28 9.55 33.11
CA ALA A 195 -3.70 9.90 34.41
C ALA A 195 -2.45 10.77 34.26
N ALA A 196 -1.62 10.50 33.26
CA ALA A 196 -0.45 11.33 32.97
C ALA A 196 -0.84 12.74 32.48
N LEU A 197 -1.83 12.86 31.58
CA LEU A 197 -2.34 14.14 31.10
C LEU A 197 -2.95 15.00 32.22
N ARG A 198 -3.55 14.39 33.24
CA ARG A 198 -4.02 15.09 34.44
C ARG A 198 -2.87 15.73 35.22
N LYS A 199 -1.71 15.08 35.28
CA LYS A 199 -0.49 15.59 35.93
C LYS A 199 0.28 16.58 35.06
N HIS A 200 0.14 16.49 33.75
CA HIS A 200 0.86 17.30 32.76
C HIS A 200 -0.11 18.00 31.82
N PRO A 201 -0.90 18.98 32.29
CA PRO A 201 -1.95 19.63 31.50
C PRO A 201 -1.40 20.40 30.29
N GLN A 202 -0.12 20.76 30.28
CA GLN A 202 0.55 21.40 29.16
C GLN A 202 0.66 20.50 27.90
N VAL A 203 0.49 19.18 28.04
CA VAL A 203 0.45 18.22 26.90
C VAL A 203 -0.96 18.07 26.34
N ASN A 204 -1.99 18.41 27.15
CA ASN A 204 -3.41 18.31 26.79
C ASN A 204 -3.92 19.61 26.13
N THR A 205 -3.37 19.95 24.99
CA THR A 205 -3.52 21.26 24.34
C THR A 205 -3.83 21.16 22.86
N THR A 206 -4.17 22.30 22.26
CA THR A 206 -4.29 22.49 20.82
C THR A 206 -3.67 23.82 20.43
N TRP A 207 -2.81 23.81 19.41
CA TRP A 207 -2.32 25.01 18.75
C TRP A 207 -3.39 25.61 17.84
N MET A 208 -3.68 26.89 17.98
CA MET A 208 -4.71 27.61 17.22
C MET A 208 -4.15 28.75 16.37
N GLY A 209 -2.84 28.74 16.13
CA GLY A 209 -2.13 29.76 15.37
C GLY A 209 -1.69 30.94 16.22
N ASP A 210 -2.63 31.66 16.81
CA ASP A 210 -2.40 32.86 17.65
C ASP A 210 -2.46 32.58 19.16
N LYS A 211 -2.94 31.39 19.53
CA LYS A 211 -3.12 31.00 20.94
C LYS A 211 -3.03 29.51 21.15
N ILE A 212 -2.71 29.09 22.35
CA ILE A 212 -2.77 27.70 22.82
C ILE A 212 -4.03 27.49 23.64
N ARG A 213 -4.83 26.50 23.26
CA ARG A 213 -5.99 26.08 24.01
C ARG A 213 -5.61 24.96 24.97
N TYR A 214 -5.77 25.16 26.25
CA TYR A 214 -5.61 24.14 27.29
C TYR A 214 -6.95 23.50 27.60
N TYR A 215 -7.00 22.16 27.65
CA TYR A 215 -8.22 21.44 27.99
C TYR A 215 -8.21 21.00 29.47
N SER A 216 -9.26 21.28 30.18
CA SER A 216 -9.46 20.80 31.56
C SER A 216 -10.04 19.37 31.58
N HIS A 217 -10.70 18.95 30.51
CA HIS A 217 -11.19 17.60 30.33
C HIS A 217 -10.18 16.76 29.51
N ILE A 218 -10.22 15.46 29.70
CA ILE A 218 -9.32 14.53 29.01
C ILE A 218 -10.16 13.56 28.17
N HIS A 219 -10.09 13.71 26.86
CA HIS A 219 -10.79 12.91 25.87
C HIS A 219 -9.75 12.18 25.03
N VAL A 220 -9.67 10.85 25.22
CA VAL A 220 -8.67 10.03 24.52
C VAL A 220 -9.27 9.37 23.30
N GLY A 221 -8.78 9.75 22.12
CA GLY A 221 -9.07 9.07 20.87
C GLY A 221 -8.34 7.73 20.80
N MET A 222 -9.02 6.69 20.38
CA MET A 222 -8.45 5.36 20.17
C MET A 222 -8.45 5.03 18.68
N ALA A 223 -7.26 4.87 18.08
CA ALA A 223 -7.15 4.52 16.67
C ALA A 223 -7.64 3.09 16.41
N VAL A 224 -8.59 2.94 15.50
CA VAL A 224 -9.19 1.65 15.08
C VAL A 224 -9.07 1.50 13.58
N ALA A 225 -8.38 0.46 13.14
CA ALA A 225 -8.27 0.13 11.73
C ALA A 225 -9.61 -0.42 11.21
N VAL A 226 -10.02 0.09 10.04
CA VAL A 226 -11.19 -0.35 9.29
C VAL A 226 -10.77 -0.62 7.83
N GLU A 227 -11.62 -1.31 7.08
CA GLU A 227 -11.36 -1.69 5.67
C GLU A 227 -10.94 -0.49 4.79
N ASP A 228 -11.62 0.63 4.93
CA ASP A 228 -11.40 1.83 4.11
C ASP A 228 -10.34 2.80 4.70
N GLY A 229 -9.74 2.48 5.86
CA GLY A 229 -8.75 3.35 6.50
C GLY A 229 -8.67 3.25 8.02
N LEU A 230 -8.63 4.39 8.70
CA LEU A 230 -8.51 4.48 10.15
C LEU A 230 -9.59 5.43 10.70
N LEU A 231 -10.27 5.00 11.76
CA LEU A 231 -11.17 5.83 12.54
C LEU A 231 -10.64 6.01 13.96
N VAL A 232 -10.93 7.15 14.59
CA VAL A 232 -10.43 7.48 15.93
C VAL A 232 -11.60 7.83 16.85
N PRO A 233 -12.42 6.83 17.28
CA PRO A 233 -13.46 7.09 18.27
C PRO A 233 -12.87 7.60 19.59
N VAL A 234 -13.64 8.40 20.31
CA VAL A 234 -13.18 9.21 21.44
C VAL A 234 -13.85 8.77 22.75
N ILE A 235 -13.05 8.23 23.65
CA ILE A 235 -13.47 7.94 25.03
C ILE A 235 -13.45 9.26 25.81
N ARG A 236 -14.63 9.79 26.12
CA ARG A 236 -14.77 11.09 26.78
C ARG A 236 -14.54 10.95 28.28
N PHE A 237 -13.97 12.00 28.92
CA PHE A 237 -13.68 12.05 30.37
C PHE A 237 -12.94 10.79 30.85
N THR A 238 -11.94 10.39 30.12
CA THR A 238 -11.22 9.12 30.34
C THR A 238 -10.54 9.03 31.71
N ASP A 239 -10.09 10.16 32.22
CA ASP A 239 -9.49 10.28 33.55
C ASP A 239 -10.45 9.95 34.69
N GLN A 240 -11.77 10.18 34.50
CA GLN A 240 -12.82 9.95 35.49
C GLN A 240 -13.40 8.51 35.40
N LYS A 241 -13.16 7.80 34.31
CA LYS A 241 -13.70 6.46 34.08
C LYS A 241 -12.84 5.36 34.72
N SER A 242 -13.50 4.31 35.20
CA SER A 242 -12.83 3.09 35.64
C SER A 242 -12.30 2.30 34.44
N LEU A 243 -11.38 1.38 34.69
CA LEU A 243 -10.86 0.48 33.65
C LEU A 243 -11.97 -0.34 32.98
N SER A 244 -12.96 -0.81 33.75
CA SER A 244 -14.09 -1.56 33.22
C SER A 244 -14.97 -0.71 32.29
N GLN A 245 -15.21 0.56 32.62
CA GLN A 245 -15.94 1.48 31.75
C GLN A 245 -15.18 1.77 30.47
N ILE A 246 -13.86 2.02 30.55
CA ILE A 246 -13.00 2.22 29.38
C ILE A 246 -13.02 0.97 28.48
N SER A 247 -12.88 -0.22 29.08
CA SER A 247 -12.90 -1.49 28.33
C SER A 247 -14.24 -1.72 27.62
N ALA A 248 -15.35 -1.43 28.26
CA ALA A 248 -16.68 -1.57 27.67
C ALA A 248 -16.87 -0.63 26.47
N GLU A 249 -16.52 0.66 26.64
CA GLU A 249 -16.58 1.66 25.56
C GLU A 249 -15.63 1.32 24.41
N ALA A 250 -14.38 0.95 24.70
CA ALA A 250 -13.41 0.58 23.68
C ALA A 250 -13.87 -0.62 22.83
N LYS A 251 -14.50 -1.62 23.45
CA LYS A 251 -15.09 -2.78 22.75
C LYS A 251 -16.28 -2.37 21.90
N ASP A 252 -17.18 -1.53 22.41
CA ASP A 252 -18.32 -1.03 21.66
C ASP A 252 -17.85 -0.23 20.43
N PHE A 253 -16.93 0.70 20.61
CA PHE A 253 -16.36 1.47 19.52
C PHE A 253 -15.67 0.57 18.47
N GLY A 254 -14.89 -0.43 18.91
CA GLY A 254 -14.25 -1.38 18.02
C GLY A 254 -15.25 -2.17 17.18
N LYS A 255 -16.38 -2.58 17.76
CA LYS A 255 -17.47 -3.27 17.07
C LYS A 255 -18.18 -2.32 16.09
N ARG A 256 -18.61 -1.15 16.55
CA ARG A 256 -19.32 -0.17 15.70
C ARG A 256 -18.44 0.36 14.57
N ALA A 257 -17.13 0.48 14.78
CA ALA A 257 -16.19 0.85 13.73
C ALA A 257 -16.16 -0.18 12.61
N LYS A 258 -16.05 -1.48 12.95
CA LYS A 258 -16.07 -2.58 11.97
C LYS A 258 -17.42 -2.69 11.24
N ASP A 259 -18.50 -2.47 11.96
CA ASP A 259 -19.87 -2.49 11.43
C ASP A 259 -20.23 -1.23 10.64
N LYS A 260 -19.30 -0.26 10.48
CA LYS A 260 -19.52 1.07 9.83
C LYS A 260 -20.67 1.86 10.45
N LYS A 261 -20.86 1.73 11.80
CA LYS A 261 -21.96 2.35 12.56
C LYS A 261 -21.52 3.50 13.47
N LEU A 262 -20.27 3.91 13.43
CA LEU A 262 -19.83 5.09 14.17
C LEU A 262 -20.45 6.35 13.56
N GLN A 263 -20.83 7.28 14.45
CA GLN A 263 -21.39 8.57 14.07
C GLN A 263 -20.32 9.67 14.20
N PRO A 264 -20.43 10.80 13.51
CA PRO A 264 -19.50 11.93 13.64
C PRO A 264 -19.21 12.34 15.09
N ALA A 265 -20.22 12.34 15.93
CA ALA A 265 -20.09 12.64 17.37
C ALA A 265 -19.19 11.66 18.14
N ASP A 266 -18.97 10.44 17.60
CA ASP A 266 -18.13 9.43 18.25
C ASP A 266 -16.63 9.71 18.07
N TRP A 267 -16.21 10.43 17.01
CA TRP A 267 -14.77 10.69 16.71
C TRP A 267 -14.36 12.15 16.76
N GLU A 268 -15.25 13.05 17.18
CA GLU A 268 -14.93 14.46 17.34
C GLU A 268 -14.55 14.80 18.79
N GLY A 269 -13.68 15.81 18.96
CA GLY A 269 -13.35 16.41 20.24
C GLY A 269 -12.33 15.62 21.08
N ASN A 270 -11.47 14.81 20.45
CA ASN A 270 -10.32 14.23 21.13
C ASN A 270 -9.33 15.33 21.53
N THR A 271 -8.71 15.16 22.68
CA THR A 271 -7.64 16.05 23.18
C THR A 271 -6.28 15.35 23.17
N PHE A 272 -6.27 14.03 23.04
CA PHE A 272 -5.09 13.17 22.92
C PHE A 272 -5.46 11.91 22.14
N THR A 273 -4.51 11.27 21.49
CA THR A 273 -4.77 10.05 20.73
C THR A 273 -3.82 8.92 21.14
N VAL A 274 -4.34 7.69 21.20
CA VAL A 274 -3.57 6.47 21.37
C VAL A 274 -3.74 5.60 20.13
N SER A 275 -2.62 5.20 19.53
CA SER A 275 -2.55 4.26 18.41
C SER A 275 -1.79 3.01 18.84
N ASN A 276 -2.40 1.84 18.77
CA ASN A 276 -1.80 0.59 19.25
C ASN A 276 -1.71 -0.44 18.11
N LEU A 277 -0.48 -0.79 17.72
CA LEU A 277 -0.17 -1.83 16.75
C LEU A 277 0.52 -3.06 17.38
N GLY A 278 0.56 -3.13 18.71
CA GLY A 278 1.20 -4.23 19.43
C GLY A 278 0.59 -5.59 19.13
N MET A 279 -0.72 -5.66 18.86
CA MET A 279 -1.41 -6.89 18.46
C MET A 279 -0.95 -7.46 17.11
N PHE A 280 -0.30 -6.65 16.27
CA PHE A 280 0.26 -7.03 14.97
C PHE A 280 1.74 -7.40 15.06
N GLY A 281 2.33 -7.41 16.26
CA GLY A 281 3.74 -7.70 16.48
C GLY A 281 4.69 -6.57 16.11
N ILE A 282 4.18 -5.36 15.85
CA ILE A 282 5.01 -4.19 15.53
C ILE A 282 5.75 -3.75 16.79
N GLU A 283 7.07 -3.72 16.74
CA GLU A 283 7.92 -3.34 17.87
C GLU A 283 7.80 -1.87 18.23
N SER A 284 7.96 -1.01 17.25
CA SER A 284 7.81 0.44 17.39
C SER A 284 7.39 1.07 16.07
N PHE A 285 6.71 2.20 16.14
CA PHE A 285 6.31 3.00 14.98
C PHE A 285 6.04 4.43 15.41
N THR A 286 6.06 5.35 14.47
CA THR A 286 5.64 6.73 14.67
C THR A 286 4.27 6.96 14.06
N SER A 287 3.47 7.83 14.68
CA SER A 287 2.15 8.21 14.18
C SER A 287 2.13 9.66 13.73
N ILE A 288 1.26 9.97 12.78
CA ILE A 288 0.91 11.35 12.42
C ILE A 288 -0.08 11.87 13.46
N ILE A 289 0.13 13.08 13.98
CA ILE A 289 -0.76 13.70 14.96
C ILE A 289 -2.17 13.83 14.38
N ASN A 290 -3.15 13.43 15.17
CA ASN A 290 -4.56 13.57 14.80
C ASN A 290 -5.07 14.96 15.25
N ALA A 291 -4.88 15.96 14.40
CA ALA A 291 -5.35 17.30 14.68
C ALA A 291 -6.86 17.33 15.04
N PRO A 292 -7.29 18.18 16.01
CA PRO A 292 -6.57 19.31 16.60
C PRO A 292 -5.72 18.97 17.84
N ALA A 293 -5.63 17.73 18.29
CA ALA A 293 -4.78 17.35 19.41
C ALA A 293 -3.30 17.60 19.08
N SER A 294 -2.51 17.99 20.10
CA SER A 294 -1.08 18.26 19.93
C SER A 294 -0.19 17.01 20.06
N CYS A 295 -0.72 15.89 20.50
CA CYS A 295 0.08 14.68 20.74
C CYS A 295 -0.67 13.40 20.38
N ILE A 296 0.12 12.37 19.98
CA ILE A 296 -0.36 11.00 19.76
C ILE A 296 0.67 10.00 20.31
N LEU A 297 0.18 9.02 21.07
CA LEU A 297 0.99 7.93 21.61
C LEU A 297 0.87 6.68 20.74
N SER A 298 1.98 6.25 20.19
CA SER A 298 2.13 4.99 19.47
C SER A 298 2.59 3.90 20.44
N VAL A 299 1.89 2.76 20.42
CA VAL A 299 2.11 1.64 21.35
C VAL A 299 2.54 0.40 20.58
N GLY A 300 3.73 -0.07 20.86
CA GLY A 300 4.31 -1.28 20.25
C GLY A 300 3.86 -2.57 20.93
N ALA A 301 4.39 -3.69 20.43
CA ALA A 301 4.17 -5.01 20.99
C ALA A 301 4.89 -5.19 22.34
N ILE A 302 4.25 -5.93 23.24
CA ILE A 302 4.93 -6.44 24.44
C ILE A 302 5.81 -7.61 23.99
N ARG A 303 7.12 -7.53 24.28
CA ARG A 303 8.12 -8.51 23.89
C ARG A 303 8.86 -9.01 25.10
N GLN A 304 9.13 -10.32 25.14
CA GLN A 304 10.04 -10.89 26.12
C GLN A 304 11.47 -10.75 25.60
N VAL A 305 12.28 -10.04 26.36
CA VAL A 305 13.71 -9.74 26.02
C VAL A 305 14.60 -9.96 27.23
N PRO A 306 15.89 -10.17 27.04
CA PRO A 306 16.84 -10.14 28.15
C PRO A 306 16.90 -8.74 28.76
N VAL A 307 16.63 -8.63 30.05
CA VAL A 307 16.71 -7.36 30.81
C VAL A 307 17.68 -7.52 31.98
N VAL A 308 18.30 -6.43 32.40
CA VAL A 308 19.13 -6.44 33.58
C VAL A 308 18.32 -6.07 34.81
N LYS A 309 18.12 -7.03 35.72
CA LYS A 309 17.51 -6.81 37.04
C LYS A 309 18.43 -7.30 38.15
N ASN A 310 18.74 -6.46 39.12
CA ASN A 310 19.68 -6.78 40.24
C ASN A 310 21.04 -7.29 39.77
N ASN A 311 21.62 -6.64 38.76
CA ASN A 311 22.90 -7.02 38.12
C ASN A 311 22.93 -8.42 37.48
N MET A 312 21.77 -9.02 37.21
CA MET A 312 21.62 -10.28 36.49
C MET A 312 20.80 -10.08 35.21
N VAL A 313 21.17 -10.79 34.15
CA VAL A 313 20.38 -10.85 32.92
C VAL A 313 19.26 -11.86 33.12
N VAL A 314 18.05 -11.41 33.07
CA VAL A 314 16.83 -12.25 33.21
C VAL A 314 15.86 -11.99 32.08
N PRO A 315 14.96 -12.92 31.75
CA PRO A 315 13.85 -12.65 30.87
C PRO A 315 12.93 -11.60 31.50
N GLY A 316 12.60 -10.55 30.75
CA GLY A 316 11.65 -9.52 31.16
C GLY A 316 10.74 -9.14 29.99
N ASN A 317 9.57 -8.59 30.29
CA ASN A 317 8.66 -8.13 29.26
C ASN A 317 8.76 -6.62 29.12
N THR A 318 9.04 -6.15 27.90
CA THR A 318 9.14 -4.72 27.61
C THR A 318 8.19 -4.31 26.48
N MET A 319 7.88 -3.03 26.41
CA MET A 319 7.04 -2.43 25.39
C MET A 319 7.61 -1.06 24.99
N MET A 320 7.76 -0.85 23.68
CA MET A 320 8.17 0.45 23.16
C MET A 320 6.97 1.38 23.03
N LEU A 321 7.15 2.60 23.50
CA LEU A 321 6.22 3.71 23.34
C LEU A 321 6.90 4.81 22.54
N SER A 322 6.21 5.36 21.56
CA SER A 322 6.64 6.54 20.80
C SER A 322 5.59 7.64 20.88
N LEU A 323 5.93 8.76 21.49
CA LEU A 323 5.06 9.92 21.59
C LEU A 323 5.46 10.94 20.53
N ALA A 324 4.55 11.23 19.61
CA ALA A 324 4.68 12.35 18.67
C ALA A 324 4.05 13.59 19.29
N CYS A 325 4.80 14.68 19.31
CA CYS A 325 4.40 15.95 19.90
C CYS A 325 4.57 17.08 18.90
N ASP A 326 3.62 18.00 18.88
CA ASP A 326 3.73 19.31 18.26
C ASP A 326 4.70 20.17 19.10
N HIS A 327 5.79 20.65 18.48
CA HIS A 327 6.84 21.42 19.15
C HIS A 327 6.31 22.83 19.47
#